data_3a9904b641af1c4ade6106db57defcd7
#
_entry.id   3a9904b641af1c4ade6106db57defcd7
#
_cell.length_a   1.000
_cell.length_b   1.000
_cell.length_c   1.000
_cell.angle_alpha   90.00
_cell.angle_beta   90.00
_cell.angle_gamma   90.00
#
_symmetry.space_group_name_H-M   'P 1'
#
loop_
_entity.id
_entity.type
_entity.pdbx_description
1 polymer ?
#
loop_
_entity_poly.entity_id
_entity_poly.type
_entity_poly.pdbx_seq_one_letter_code
_entity_poly.pdbx_strand_id
1 'polypeptide(L)'
;MVAVQTGLRCSELAGLRIEDVELGRGPHLRCRGKGRKERCTPLRRETVALLRTWLRERRGQPSDPVFPSARGVHLSVAGIEYAVRKHVTAARVRCASLRRKRVSPHCLRHTLAMDLLQSGVDRSVIALWLGHESPETTQIYLEADMALKEKALLRTAPFDTRPGRYRAPDRLLEFLKSL
;
A
#
# COMPACT_ATOMS: atom_id res chain seq x y z
N MET A 1 -2.61 5.41 -5.95
CA MET A 1 -2.41 3.98 -6.35
C MET A 1 -1.49 3.26 -5.37
N VAL A 2 -0.20 3.63 -5.19
CA VAL A 2 0.74 2.92 -4.31
C VAL A 2 0.16 2.67 -2.92
N ALA A 3 -0.27 3.71 -2.20
CA ALA A 3 -0.82 3.59 -0.85
C ALA A 3 -2.01 2.61 -0.74
N VAL A 4 -2.89 2.62 -1.75
CA VAL A 4 -4.10 1.76 -1.76
C VAL A 4 -3.72 0.30 -1.98
N GLN A 5 -2.80 0.04 -2.93
CA GLN A 5 -2.46 -1.32 -3.32
C GLN A 5 -1.50 -2.01 -2.32
N THR A 6 -0.57 -1.26 -1.76
CA THR A 6 0.50 -1.83 -0.93
C THR A 6 0.19 -1.84 0.55
N GLY A 7 -0.72 -0.98 0.99
CA GLY A 7 -1.07 -0.81 2.40
C GLY A 7 0.09 -0.30 3.27
N LEU A 8 1.09 0.37 2.66
CA LEU A 8 2.21 0.94 3.41
C LEU A 8 1.76 1.96 4.45
N ARG A 9 2.45 2.01 5.59
CA ARG A 9 2.25 3.07 6.57
C ARG A 9 2.70 4.42 6.00
N CYS A 10 2.16 5.53 6.50
CA CYS A 10 2.58 6.87 6.04
C CYS A 10 4.08 7.09 6.15
N SER A 11 4.70 6.64 7.25
CA SER A 11 6.15 6.75 7.43
C SER A 11 6.93 5.91 6.41
N GLU A 12 6.43 4.73 6.05
CA GLU A 12 7.03 3.87 5.03
C GLU A 12 6.91 4.50 3.64
N LEU A 13 5.73 5.05 3.31
CA LEU A 13 5.54 5.79 2.05
C LEU A 13 6.43 7.03 1.96
N ALA A 14 6.53 7.77 3.07
CA ALA A 14 7.37 8.96 3.15
C ALA A 14 8.86 8.62 2.99
N GLY A 15 9.31 7.52 3.60
CA GLY A 15 10.70 7.07 3.56
C GLY A 15 11.11 6.30 2.31
N LEU A 16 10.18 5.99 1.40
CA LEU A 16 10.45 5.17 0.21
C LEU A 16 11.42 5.86 -0.74
N ARG A 17 12.49 5.16 -1.14
CA ARG A 17 13.50 5.60 -2.10
C ARG A 17 13.33 4.96 -3.46
N ILE A 18 13.95 5.53 -4.49
CA ILE A 18 13.91 4.97 -5.85
C ILE A 18 14.52 3.56 -5.88
N GLU A 19 15.60 3.32 -5.14
CA GLU A 19 16.23 2.00 -5.00
C GLU A 19 15.35 0.93 -4.35
N ASP A 20 14.28 1.33 -3.66
CA ASP A 20 13.31 0.42 -3.05
C ASP A 20 12.23 -0.04 -4.04
N VAL A 21 12.25 0.47 -5.28
CA VAL A 21 11.24 0.22 -6.31
C VAL A 21 11.80 -0.71 -7.37
N GLU A 22 11.42 -1.99 -7.33
CA GLU A 22 11.77 -2.95 -8.37
C GLU A 22 10.62 -3.03 -9.39
N LEU A 23 10.91 -2.71 -10.66
CA LEU A 23 9.92 -2.71 -11.74
C LEU A 23 10.23 -3.74 -12.83
N GLY A 24 11.26 -4.58 -12.65
CA GLY A 24 11.66 -5.63 -13.57
C GLY A 24 10.81 -6.90 -13.42
N ARG A 25 11.48 -8.05 -13.28
CA ARG A 25 10.82 -9.33 -12.99
C ARG A 25 10.34 -9.35 -11.53
N GLY A 26 9.08 -9.76 -11.30
CA GLY A 26 8.49 -9.75 -9.96
C GLY A 26 8.39 -8.34 -9.36
N PRO A 27 7.68 -7.38 -9.99
CA PRO A 27 7.67 -5.99 -9.57
C PRO A 27 7.13 -5.83 -8.15
N HIS A 28 7.92 -5.18 -7.31
CA HIS A 28 7.61 -5.00 -5.89
C HIS A 28 8.21 -3.72 -5.31
N LEU A 29 7.73 -3.35 -4.13
CA LEU A 29 8.35 -2.34 -3.27
C LEU A 29 9.01 -3.03 -2.09
N ARG A 30 10.24 -2.64 -1.80
CA ARG A 30 10.95 -3.00 -0.57
C ARG A 30 10.68 -1.94 0.48
N CYS A 31 10.24 -2.35 1.66
CA CYS A 31 9.88 -1.44 2.74
C CYS A 31 10.60 -1.82 4.02
N ARG A 32 11.16 -0.81 4.69
CA ARG A 32 11.75 -0.96 6.02
C ARG A 32 10.75 -0.53 7.08
N GLY A 33 10.28 -1.48 7.88
CA GLY A 33 9.36 -1.24 8.99
C GLY A 33 10.06 -0.93 10.30
N LYS A 34 9.27 -0.87 11.38
CA LYS A 34 9.77 -0.72 12.74
C LYS A 34 10.74 -1.87 13.08
N GLY A 35 11.82 -1.57 13.77
CA GLY A 35 12.85 -2.58 14.11
C GLY A 35 13.72 -3.01 12.94
N ARG A 36 13.83 -2.22 11.87
CA ARG A 36 14.62 -2.51 10.64
C ARG A 36 14.17 -3.77 9.88
N LYS A 37 13.00 -4.31 10.20
CA LYS A 37 12.45 -5.45 9.44
C LYS A 37 12.09 -5.02 8.03
N GLU A 38 12.61 -5.75 7.05
CA GLU A 38 12.31 -5.51 5.64
C GLU A 38 11.18 -6.42 5.17
N ARG A 39 10.34 -5.90 4.30
CA ARG A 39 9.35 -6.68 3.57
C ARG A 39 9.21 -6.20 2.14
N CYS A 40 8.86 -7.12 1.26
CA CYS A 40 8.53 -6.82 -0.11
C CYS A 40 7.01 -6.86 -0.29
N THR A 41 6.49 -5.91 -1.05
CA THR A 41 5.06 -5.85 -1.40
C THR A 41 4.92 -5.83 -2.91
N PRO A 42 4.26 -6.84 -3.54
CA PRO A 42 4.15 -6.93 -4.98
C PRO A 42 3.31 -5.79 -5.56
N LEU A 43 3.58 -5.46 -6.82
CA LEU A 43 2.91 -4.39 -7.54
C LEU A 43 2.08 -4.95 -8.70
N ARG A 44 0.87 -4.45 -8.87
CA ARG A 44 0.02 -4.70 -10.05
C ARG A 44 0.55 -3.93 -11.25
N ARG A 45 0.23 -4.43 -12.45
CA ARG A 45 0.66 -3.85 -13.73
C ARG A 45 0.35 -2.35 -13.86
N GLU A 46 -0.82 -1.92 -13.40
CA GLU A 46 -1.27 -0.53 -13.47
C GLU A 46 -0.38 0.37 -12.58
N THR A 47 -0.05 -0.09 -11.39
CA THR A 47 0.84 0.67 -10.48
C THR A 47 2.28 0.70 -11.01
N VAL A 48 2.75 -0.40 -11.60
CA VAL A 48 4.05 -0.46 -12.28
C VAL A 48 4.12 0.56 -13.42
N ALA A 49 3.10 0.61 -14.27
CA ALA A 49 3.03 1.57 -15.38
C ALA A 49 3.11 3.03 -14.89
N LEU A 50 2.33 3.36 -13.85
CA LEU A 50 2.35 4.70 -13.25
C LEU A 50 3.71 5.03 -12.61
N LEU A 51 4.31 4.08 -11.88
CA LEU A 51 5.62 4.30 -11.27
C LEU A 51 6.72 4.46 -12.32
N ARG A 52 6.70 3.68 -13.42
CA ARG A 52 7.65 3.84 -14.52
C ARG A 52 7.57 5.24 -15.14
N THR A 53 6.37 5.72 -15.42
CA THR A 53 6.17 7.06 -15.96
C THR A 53 6.67 8.11 -14.97
N TRP A 54 6.27 8.01 -13.72
CA TRP A 54 6.68 8.91 -12.65
C TRP A 54 8.20 8.98 -12.47
N LEU A 55 8.87 7.83 -12.35
CA LEU A 55 10.32 7.77 -12.15
C LEU A 55 11.09 8.27 -13.38
N ARG A 56 10.58 8.05 -14.59
CA ARG A 56 11.16 8.58 -15.82
C ARG A 56 11.11 10.11 -15.88
N GLU A 57 9.96 10.68 -15.54
CA GLU A 57 9.78 12.15 -15.49
C GLU A 57 10.67 12.78 -14.43
N ARG A 58 10.79 12.12 -13.30
CA ARG A 58 11.52 12.60 -12.15
C ARG A 58 13.04 12.63 -12.33
N ARG A 59 13.60 11.68 -13.06
CA ARG A 59 15.06 11.51 -13.30
C ARG A 59 15.93 11.56 -12.04
N GLY A 60 15.46 10.94 -10.94
CA GLY A 60 16.16 10.93 -9.64
C GLY A 60 17.26 9.88 -9.56
N GLN A 61 18.15 10.04 -8.57
CA GLN A 61 19.16 9.04 -8.20
C GLN A 61 18.52 7.91 -7.36
N PRO A 62 19.14 6.72 -7.27
CA PRO A 62 18.62 5.60 -6.46
C PRO A 62 18.29 5.97 -5.02
N SER A 63 19.12 6.81 -4.38
CA SER A 63 18.94 7.27 -3.00
C SER A 63 17.86 8.33 -2.81
N ASP A 64 17.34 8.91 -3.90
CA ASP A 64 16.33 9.95 -3.82
C ASP A 64 14.97 9.39 -3.38
N PRO A 65 14.14 10.23 -2.70
CA PRO A 65 12.80 9.80 -2.31
C PRO A 65 11.91 9.54 -3.53
N VAL A 66 11.07 8.50 -3.52
CA VAL A 66 10.06 8.29 -4.58
C VAL A 66 9.06 9.44 -4.60
N PHE A 67 8.67 9.93 -3.42
CA PHE A 67 7.73 11.02 -3.26
C PHE A 67 8.43 12.22 -2.61
N PRO A 68 9.02 13.12 -3.40
CA PRO A 68 9.68 14.31 -2.85
C PRO A 68 8.69 15.39 -2.44
N SER A 69 9.11 16.20 -1.49
CA SER A 69 8.53 17.51 -1.24
C SER A 69 8.91 18.51 -2.33
N ALA A 70 8.33 19.69 -2.30
CA ALA A 70 8.73 20.79 -3.21
C ALA A 70 10.22 21.18 -3.10
N ARG A 71 10.88 20.84 -1.98
CA ARG A 71 12.31 21.05 -1.74
C ARG A 71 13.20 19.90 -2.22
N GLY A 72 12.63 18.87 -2.86
CA GLY A 72 13.38 17.69 -3.33
C GLY A 72 13.68 16.62 -2.27
N VAL A 73 13.45 16.90 -0.98
CA VAL A 73 13.66 15.95 0.12
C VAL A 73 12.43 15.08 0.36
N HIS A 74 12.53 14.07 1.22
CA HIS A 74 11.40 13.21 1.58
C HIS A 74 10.16 14.01 1.97
N LEU A 75 9.01 13.58 1.46
CA LEU A 75 7.72 14.11 1.89
C LEU A 75 7.49 13.70 3.35
N SER A 76 7.02 14.61 4.18
CA SER A 76 6.69 14.29 5.57
C SER A 76 5.41 13.44 5.65
N VAL A 77 5.20 12.78 6.79
CA VAL A 77 3.94 12.07 7.09
C VAL A 77 2.74 12.99 6.87
N ALA A 78 2.81 14.23 7.39
CA ALA A 78 1.76 15.24 7.18
C ALA A 78 1.57 15.59 5.69
N GLY A 79 2.65 15.57 4.90
CA GLY A 79 2.58 15.76 3.44
C GLY A 79 1.84 14.64 2.74
N ILE A 80 2.08 13.37 3.13
CA ILE A 80 1.33 12.23 2.62
C ILE A 80 -0.16 12.34 2.99
N GLU A 81 -0.46 12.68 4.24
CA GLU A 81 -1.84 12.87 4.71
C GLU A 81 -2.55 14.00 3.95
N TYR A 82 -1.85 15.11 3.72
CA TYR A 82 -2.36 16.21 2.92
C TYR A 82 -2.66 15.77 1.49
N ALA A 83 -1.74 15.04 0.83
CA ALA A 83 -1.94 14.53 -0.52
C ALA A 83 -3.16 13.62 -0.60
N VAL A 84 -3.33 12.68 0.34
CA VAL A 84 -4.51 11.81 0.42
C VAL A 84 -5.78 12.65 0.59
N ARG A 85 -5.79 13.59 1.53
CA ARG A 85 -6.94 14.49 1.77
C ARG A 85 -7.32 15.29 0.53
N LYS A 86 -6.34 15.85 -0.19
CA LYS A 86 -6.56 16.58 -1.45
C LYS A 86 -7.27 15.71 -2.48
N HIS A 87 -6.79 14.49 -2.70
CA HIS A 87 -7.40 13.56 -3.66
C HIS A 87 -8.77 13.07 -3.23
N VAL A 88 -8.99 12.84 -1.93
CA VAL A 88 -10.31 12.49 -1.38
C VAL A 88 -11.31 13.63 -1.59
N THR A 89 -10.89 14.87 -1.38
CA THR A 89 -11.76 16.05 -1.62
C THR A 89 -12.18 16.12 -3.09
N ALA A 90 -11.24 15.93 -4.02
CA ALA A 90 -11.57 15.86 -5.45
C ALA A 90 -12.51 14.68 -5.80
N ALA A 91 -12.28 13.50 -5.20
CA ALA A 91 -13.10 12.33 -5.42
C ALA A 91 -14.53 12.48 -4.89
N ARG A 92 -14.74 13.24 -3.80
CA ARG A 92 -16.07 13.51 -3.22
C ARG A 92 -17.03 14.19 -4.19
N VAL A 93 -16.51 14.92 -5.16
CA VAL A 93 -17.33 15.56 -6.21
C VAL A 93 -18.03 14.49 -7.07
N ARG A 94 -17.30 13.41 -7.39
CA ARG A 94 -17.77 12.33 -8.27
C ARG A 94 -18.36 11.13 -7.52
N CYS A 95 -18.08 10.99 -6.23
CA CYS A 95 -18.47 9.84 -5.43
C CYS A 95 -19.22 10.29 -4.17
N ALA A 96 -20.55 10.22 -4.21
CA ALA A 96 -21.42 10.66 -3.12
C ALA A 96 -21.16 9.88 -1.80
N SER A 97 -20.79 8.60 -1.89
CA SER A 97 -20.51 7.77 -0.71
C SER A 97 -19.31 8.24 0.09
N LEU A 98 -18.37 9.00 -0.52
CA LEU A 98 -17.19 9.56 0.15
C LEU A 98 -17.50 10.88 0.90
N ARG A 99 -18.63 11.53 0.62
CA ARG A 99 -18.92 12.87 1.18
C ARG A 99 -18.95 12.90 2.70
N ARG A 100 -19.48 11.85 3.34
CA ARG A 100 -19.63 11.72 4.80
C ARG A 100 -18.51 10.88 5.44
N LYS A 101 -17.56 10.33 4.67
CA LYS A 101 -16.50 9.47 5.19
C LYS A 101 -15.25 10.25 5.51
N ARG A 102 -14.63 9.97 6.66
CA ARG A 102 -13.27 10.41 6.96
C ARG A 102 -12.30 9.41 6.35
N VAL A 103 -11.61 9.80 5.28
CA VAL A 103 -10.62 8.96 4.61
C VAL A 103 -9.23 9.47 4.97
N SER A 104 -8.43 8.59 5.56
CA SER A 104 -7.02 8.81 5.90
C SER A 104 -6.16 7.73 5.23
N PRO A 105 -4.83 7.87 5.21
CA PRO A 105 -3.95 6.80 4.76
C PRO A 105 -4.17 5.48 5.52
N HIS A 106 -4.48 5.56 6.80
CA HIS A 106 -4.81 4.38 7.60
C HIS A 106 -6.08 3.68 7.09
N CYS A 107 -7.11 4.43 6.70
CA CYS A 107 -8.30 3.86 6.06
C CYS A 107 -7.96 3.13 4.74
N LEU A 108 -7.02 3.64 3.94
CA LEU A 108 -6.60 2.97 2.70
C LEU A 108 -5.95 1.63 3.00
N ARG A 109 -5.11 1.56 4.03
CA ARG A 109 -4.49 0.31 4.49
C ARG A 109 -5.54 -0.68 5.02
N HIS A 110 -6.51 -0.20 5.80
CA HIS A 110 -7.62 -1.03 6.27
C HIS A 110 -8.46 -1.55 5.09
N THR A 111 -8.75 -0.71 4.11
CA THR A 111 -9.49 -1.12 2.91
C THR A 111 -8.77 -2.26 2.20
N LEU A 112 -7.44 -2.19 2.05
CA LEU A 112 -6.68 -3.29 1.46
C LEU A 112 -6.77 -4.57 2.30
N ALA A 113 -6.60 -4.47 3.63
CA ALA A 113 -6.71 -5.62 4.52
C ALA A 113 -8.06 -6.33 4.36
N MET A 114 -9.11 -5.52 4.25
CA MET A 114 -10.48 -5.96 4.04
C MET A 114 -10.69 -6.66 2.71
N ASP A 115 -10.18 -6.05 1.63
CA ASP A 115 -10.27 -6.57 0.28
C ASP A 115 -9.56 -7.93 0.17
N LEU A 116 -8.37 -8.04 0.76
CA LEU A 116 -7.63 -9.30 0.86
C LEU A 116 -8.43 -10.37 1.64
N LEU A 117 -8.98 -9.99 2.79
CA LEU A 117 -9.76 -10.91 3.64
C LEU A 117 -11.03 -11.41 2.93
N GLN A 118 -11.76 -10.51 2.29
CA GLN A 118 -12.96 -10.87 1.51
C GLN A 118 -12.64 -11.72 0.28
N SER A 119 -11.44 -11.57 -0.27
CA SER A 119 -10.94 -12.42 -1.35
C SER A 119 -10.46 -13.79 -0.86
N GLY A 120 -10.67 -14.13 0.42
CA GLY A 120 -10.31 -15.42 0.99
C GLY A 120 -8.81 -15.61 1.23
N VAL A 121 -8.05 -14.50 1.35
CA VAL A 121 -6.63 -14.55 1.68
C VAL A 121 -6.48 -14.88 3.17
N ASP A 122 -5.56 -15.79 3.48
CA ASP A 122 -5.28 -16.19 4.85
C ASP A 122 -4.79 -15.00 5.70
N ARG A 123 -5.17 -14.95 6.98
CA ARG A 123 -4.83 -13.88 7.91
C ARG A 123 -3.33 -13.75 8.12
N SER A 124 -2.59 -14.85 8.11
CA SER A 124 -1.13 -14.83 8.24
C SER A 124 -0.47 -14.14 7.05
N VAL A 125 -0.99 -14.38 5.83
CA VAL A 125 -0.54 -13.70 4.62
C VAL A 125 -0.85 -12.21 4.67
N ILE A 126 -2.03 -11.82 5.17
CA ILE A 126 -2.40 -10.41 5.35
C ILE A 126 -1.47 -9.73 6.37
N ALA A 127 -1.17 -10.41 7.48
CA ALA A 127 -0.23 -9.91 8.49
C ALA A 127 1.18 -9.70 7.92
N LEU A 128 1.69 -10.66 7.14
CA LEU A 128 2.97 -10.55 6.44
C LEU A 128 2.96 -9.39 5.41
N TRP A 129 1.88 -9.27 4.64
CA TRP A 129 1.71 -8.18 3.68
C TRP A 129 1.79 -6.82 4.33
N LEU A 130 1.06 -6.65 5.41
CA LEU A 130 0.96 -5.39 6.12
C LEU A 130 2.15 -5.15 7.07
N GLY A 131 2.96 -6.15 7.37
CA GLY A 131 4.08 -6.05 8.31
C GLY A 131 3.60 -5.84 9.73
N HIS A 132 2.65 -6.70 10.17
CA HIS A 132 2.32 -6.83 11.58
C HIS A 132 3.37 -7.69 12.26
N GLU A 133 3.80 -7.28 13.45
CA GLU A 133 4.89 -7.94 14.16
C GLU A 133 4.43 -9.31 14.67
N SER A 134 4.97 -10.38 14.08
CA SER A 134 5.23 -11.62 14.79
C SER A 134 6.70 -11.96 14.56
N PRO A 135 7.40 -12.46 15.58
CA PRO A 135 8.84 -12.61 15.55
C PRO A 135 9.24 -13.77 14.63
N GLU A 136 10.45 -13.68 14.17
CA GLU A 136 11.20 -14.74 13.50
C GLU A 136 10.78 -15.02 12.04
N THR A 137 11.54 -14.38 11.11
CA THR A 137 11.93 -15.15 9.93
C THR A 137 12.97 -14.49 9.05
N THR A 138 13.98 -15.25 8.88
CA THR A 138 15.13 -15.22 8.00
C THR A 138 14.77 -15.10 6.51
N GLN A 139 15.72 -14.72 5.72
CA GLN A 139 15.73 -14.45 4.27
C GLN A 139 14.98 -15.47 3.37
N ILE A 140 14.91 -16.75 3.77
CA ILE A 140 14.19 -17.84 3.07
C ILE A 140 12.66 -17.57 2.98
N TYR A 141 12.11 -16.83 3.96
CA TYR A 141 10.69 -16.49 3.96
C TYR A 141 10.35 -15.29 3.08
N LEU A 142 11.33 -14.49 2.65
CA LEU A 142 11.09 -13.36 1.74
C LEU A 142 10.64 -13.85 0.35
N GLU A 143 11.24 -14.91 -0.18
CA GLU A 143 10.84 -15.48 -1.48
C GLU A 143 9.51 -16.21 -1.38
N ALA A 144 9.33 -17.05 -0.36
CA ALA A 144 8.05 -17.71 -0.10
C ALA A 144 6.93 -16.69 0.19
N ASP A 145 7.23 -15.63 0.94
CA ASP A 145 6.34 -14.52 1.23
C ASP A 145 5.91 -13.78 -0.05
N MET A 146 6.80 -13.58 -1.01
CA MET A 146 6.47 -12.92 -2.29
C MET A 146 5.53 -13.78 -3.13
N ALA A 147 5.78 -15.06 -3.29
CA ALA A 147 4.92 -15.96 -4.06
C ALA A 147 3.50 -16.05 -3.47
N LEU A 148 3.39 -16.11 -2.14
CA LEU A 148 2.11 -16.09 -1.44
C LEU A 148 1.37 -14.76 -1.63
N LYS A 149 2.07 -13.64 -1.56
CA LYS A 149 1.50 -12.30 -1.77
C LYS A 149 1.06 -12.08 -3.22
N GLU A 150 1.83 -12.54 -4.18
CA GLU A 150 1.46 -12.50 -5.60
C GLU A 150 0.20 -13.32 -5.87
N LYS A 151 0.14 -14.56 -5.34
CA LYS A 151 -1.05 -15.42 -5.43
C LYS A 151 -2.27 -14.77 -4.78
N ALA A 152 -2.09 -14.13 -3.62
CA ALA A 152 -3.14 -13.39 -2.94
C ALA A 152 -3.61 -12.18 -3.78
N LEU A 153 -2.69 -11.44 -4.39
CA LEU A 153 -3.00 -10.30 -5.24
C LEU A 153 -3.83 -10.69 -6.47
N LEU A 154 -3.57 -11.89 -7.04
CA LEU A 154 -4.35 -12.41 -8.16
C LEU A 154 -5.81 -12.73 -7.80
N ARG A 155 -6.10 -12.97 -6.51
CA ARG A 155 -7.46 -13.23 -6.02
C ARG A 155 -8.26 -11.95 -5.78
N THR A 156 -7.61 -10.80 -5.63
CA THR A 156 -8.31 -9.53 -5.48
C THR A 156 -8.69 -8.98 -6.85
N ALA A 157 -9.92 -8.48 -7.00
CA ALA A 157 -10.33 -7.82 -8.21
C ALA A 157 -9.43 -6.60 -8.47
N PRO A 158 -9.11 -6.27 -9.75
CA PRO A 158 -8.57 -4.97 -10.08
C PRO A 158 -9.47 -3.91 -9.45
N PHE A 159 -8.89 -2.80 -8.95
CA PHE A 159 -9.68 -1.69 -8.42
C PHE A 159 -10.57 -1.13 -9.54
N ASP A 160 -11.68 -1.83 -9.80
CA ASP A 160 -12.72 -1.30 -10.67
C ASP A 160 -13.40 -0.18 -9.89
N THR A 161 -13.40 1.01 -10.45
CA THR A 161 -13.91 2.23 -9.83
C THR A 161 -15.45 2.27 -9.77
N ARG A 162 -16.13 1.14 -9.94
CA ARG A 162 -17.57 1.05 -9.77
C ARG A 162 -17.94 1.20 -8.29
N PRO A 163 -18.68 2.23 -7.92
CA PRO A 163 -19.01 2.50 -6.52
C PRO A 163 -19.96 1.43 -5.98
N GLY A 164 -19.43 0.50 -5.23
CA GLY A 164 -20.20 -0.45 -4.43
C GLY A 164 -20.41 0.06 -3.00
N ARG A 165 -21.59 -0.19 -2.42
CA ARG A 165 -21.87 0.15 -1.03
C ARG A 165 -21.27 -0.93 -0.12
N TYR A 166 -20.08 -0.65 0.42
CA TYR A 166 -19.45 -1.53 1.39
C TYR A 166 -20.16 -1.44 2.75
N ARG A 167 -20.56 -2.59 3.31
CA ARG A 167 -20.99 -2.75 4.71
C ARG A 167 -20.04 -3.73 5.37
N ALA A 168 -19.24 -3.27 6.32
CA ALA A 168 -18.37 -4.15 7.10
C ALA A 168 -19.22 -5.02 8.04
N PRO A 169 -19.12 -6.37 7.98
CA PRO A 169 -19.70 -7.20 9.02
C PRO A 169 -18.91 -7.05 10.35
N ASP A 170 -19.59 -7.17 11.49
CA ASP A 170 -19.00 -6.94 12.83
C ASP A 170 -17.74 -7.79 13.11
N ARG A 171 -17.71 -9.04 12.64
CA ARG A 171 -16.52 -9.92 12.74
C ARG A 171 -15.24 -9.33 12.17
N LEU A 172 -15.37 -8.40 11.27
CA LEU A 172 -14.27 -7.77 10.59
C LEU A 172 -13.70 -6.60 11.40
N LEU A 173 -14.57 -5.87 12.09
CA LEU A 173 -14.15 -4.82 13.03
C LEU A 173 -13.38 -5.43 14.21
N GLU A 174 -13.79 -6.60 14.69
CA GLU A 174 -13.06 -7.35 15.73
C GLU A 174 -11.69 -7.81 15.25
N PHE A 175 -11.60 -8.35 14.02
CA PHE A 175 -10.33 -8.73 13.42
C PHE A 175 -9.38 -7.54 13.28
N LEU A 176 -9.87 -6.39 12.81
CA LEU A 176 -9.05 -5.19 12.65
C LEU A 176 -8.57 -4.60 13.97
N LYS A 177 -9.31 -4.78 15.07
CA LYS A 177 -8.87 -4.38 16.42
C LYS A 177 -7.79 -5.29 16.99
N SER A 178 -7.71 -6.55 16.52
CA SER A 178 -6.70 -7.53 16.93
C SER A 178 -5.41 -7.47 16.12
N LEU A 179 -5.37 -6.66 15.06
CA LEU A 179 -4.20 -6.35 14.23
C LEU A 179 -3.44 -5.13 14.76
#